data_288d4003809ccf89c94cbc067972a6f1
#
_entry.id   288d4003809ccf89c94cbc067972a6f1
#
_cell.length_a   1.000
_cell.length_b   1.000
_cell.length_c   1.000
_cell.angle_alpha   90.00
_cell.angle_beta   90.00
_cell.angle_gamma   90.00
#
_symmetry.space_group_name_H-M   'P 1'
#
loop_
_entity.id
_entity.type
_entity.pdbx_description
1 polymer ?
#
loop_
_entity_poly.entity_id
_entity_poly.type
_entity_poly.pdbx_seq_one_letter_code
_entity_poly.pdbx_strand_id
1 'polypeptide(L)'
;MSIQLPIFFILLKNGDGNFVTAGTDLYYPEDQSQVDFIAYYPQRNLSDPYVYPVNVTDQTDLEAIDLLYSHNLTGISSRSNAVNLAFTHQLSRLILNVKGTDNSKLTGLKLKLSGLKTKASFTLADATLTPDQTATDTIVMHTSVAAVTSTTGIAQAILIPESSISKITLTVELNGTKKHYDLSLTSLERGTEYSYNLNITGGDTSIDPQASYKRWTETPLITESMINDPDLLYVNHDMPNSMVDPVSGKEMRNYSMLYSKSNKIAYWVAYPLFPACTGSSGRTDAWAYDPNIAETYQANLSSGFGGNGYDRGHQIPSADRTCDAATNRTTCYYSNRTPQIGAGLN
;
A
#
# COMPACT_ATOMS: atom_id res chain seq x y z
N MET A 1 15.94 41.60 -0.76
CA MET A 1 15.32 40.24 -0.58
C MET A 1 16.49 39.28 -0.45
N SER A 2 16.82 38.88 0.75
CA SER A 2 17.93 37.93 0.99
C SER A 2 17.43 36.54 0.60
N ILE A 3 17.97 35.96 -0.46
CA ILE A 3 17.71 34.55 -0.80
C ILE A 3 18.53 33.73 0.19
N GLN A 4 17.91 33.21 1.20
CA GLN A 4 18.52 32.24 2.09
C GLN A 4 18.56 30.89 1.36
N LEU A 5 19.75 30.37 1.10
CA LEU A 5 19.91 29.05 0.50
C LEU A 5 19.40 27.99 1.46
N PRO A 6 18.71 26.93 0.98
CA PRO A 6 18.25 25.84 1.82
C PRO A 6 19.45 25.12 2.45
N ILE A 7 19.30 24.78 3.71
CA ILE A 7 20.29 23.97 4.42
C ILE A 7 19.75 22.54 4.42
N PHE A 8 20.53 21.59 3.90
CA PHE A 8 20.15 20.19 3.81
C PHE A 8 20.71 19.38 4.98
N PHE A 9 19.86 18.53 5.54
CA PHE A 9 20.24 17.60 6.59
C PHE A 9 19.75 16.21 6.25
N ILE A 10 20.54 15.22 6.66
CA ILE A 10 20.12 13.82 6.64
C ILE A 10 19.56 13.49 8.01
N LEU A 11 18.31 13.00 8.03
CA LEU A 11 17.67 12.51 9.22
C LEU A 11 17.72 10.98 9.22
N LEU A 12 18.16 10.39 10.32
CA LEU A 12 18.17 8.95 10.54
C LEU A 12 16.98 8.59 11.43
N LYS A 13 16.23 7.56 11.03
CA LYS A 13 15.15 7.00 11.85
C LYS A 13 15.76 6.34 13.09
N ASN A 14 15.33 6.76 14.27
CA ASN A 14 15.73 6.21 15.55
C ASN A 14 14.53 5.53 16.23
N GLY A 15 14.13 4.35 15.72
CA GLY A 15 12.96 3.60 16.25
C GLY A 15 11.66 4.42 16.19
N ASP A 16 10.58 3.90 16.67
CA ASP A 16 9.26 4.50 16.97
C ASP A 16 8.86 5.84 16.30
N GLY A 17 9.30 6.07 15.03
CA GLY A 17 8.97 7.29 14.28
C GLY A 17 9.79 8.53 14.63
N ASN A 18 10.75 8.44 15.55
CA ASN A 18 11.67 9.53 15.85
C ASN A 18 12.81 9.61 14.85
N PHE A 19 13.29 10.83 14.62
CA PHE A 19 14.43 11.11 13.76
C PHE A 19 15.51 11.82 14.55
N VAL A 20 16.76 11.52 14.21
CA VAL A 20 17.95 12.20 14.70
C VAL A 20 18.76 12.72 13.50
N THR A 21 19.49 13.83 13.68
CA THR A 21 20.39 14.33 12.64
C THR A 21 21.60 13.41 12.46
N ALA A 22 21.99 13.16 11.22
CA ALA A 22 23.23 12.45 10.91
C ALA A 22 24.38 13.45 10.91
N GLY A 23 25.05 13.60 12.04
CA GLY A 23 26.21 14.49 12.18
C GLY A 23 25.94 15.72 13.02
N THR A 24 25.89 16.91 12.39
CA THR A 24 25.74 18.18 13.13
C THR A 24 24.31 18.42 13.58
N ASP A 25 24.15 18.89 14.82
CA ASP A 25 22.83 19.28 15.33
C ASP A 25 22.27 20.48 14.58
N LEU A 26 20.95 20.51 14.45
CA LEU A 26 20.18 21.59 13.88
C LEU A 26 19.86 22.62 14.97
N TYR A 27 20.18 23.88 14.72
CA TYR A 27 19.80 24.96 15.58
C TYR A 27 18.89 25.95 14.85
N TYR A 28 17.94 26.52 15.58
CA TYR A 28 17.15 27.63 15.07
C TYR A 28 18.03 28.86 14.88
N PRO A 29 17.65 29.78 13.95
CA PRO A 29 18.37 31.04 13.77
C PRO A 29 18.50 31.85 15.06
N GLU A 30 19.67 32.43 15.30
CA GLU A 30 19.94 33.23 16.52
C GLU A 30 19.07 34.49 16.60
N ASP A 31 18.68 35.05 15.46
CA ASP A 31 17.78 36.20 15.34
C ASP A 31 16.30 35.85 15.61
N GLN A 32 16.00 34.59 16.00
CA GLN A 32 14.67 34.07 16.26
C GLN A 32 13.74 34.10 15.04
N SER A 33 14.26 34.24 13.84
CA SER A 33 13.47 34.13 12.61
C SER A 33 12.83 32.75 12.51
N GLN A 34 11.66 32.68 11.86
CA GLN A 34 10.96 31.46 11.62
C GLN A 34 11.57 30.70 10.45
N VAL A 35 11.44 29.36 10.50
CA VAL A 35 11.91 28.46 9.46
C VAL A 35 10.77 27.55 8.98
N ASP A 36 10.86 27.15 7.73
CA ASP A 36 9.99 26.14 7.14
C ASP A 36 10.79 24.85 6.97
N PHE A 37 10.12 23.72 7.23
CA PHE A 37 10.73 22.41 7.06
C PHE A 37 10.12 21.72 5.85
N ILE A 38 10.97 21.32 4.92
CA ILE A 38 10.64 20.43 3.81
C ILE A 38 11.42 19.14 4.03
N ALA A 39 10.71 18.01 4.01
CA ALA A 39 11.33 16.70 4.12
C ALA A 39 10.88 15.78 2.99
N TYR A 40 11.77 14.94 2.51
CA TYR A 40 11.48 13.96 1.48
C TYR A 40 12.26 12.64 1.68
N TYR A 41 11.73 11.60 1.15
CA TYR A 41 12.33 10.26 1.10
C TYR A 41 11.96 9.61 -0.26
N PRO A 42 12.82 8.80 -0.88
CA PRO A 42 14.19 8.44 -0.48
C PRO A 42 15.17 9.60 -0.62
N GLN A 43 16.26 9.54 0.18
CA GLN A 43 17.34 10.52 0.09
C GLN A 43 18.04 10.42 -1.25
N ARG A 44 18.25 11.56 -1.91
CA ARG A 44 19.03 11.68 -3.15
C ARG A 44 19.93 12.91 -3.13
N ASN A 45 21.04 12.83 -3.84
CA ASN A 45 21.84 14.01 -4.14
C ASN A 45 21.14 14.79 -5.26
N LEU A 46 20.68 16.00 -4.95
CA LEU A 46 20.00 16.86 -5.90
C LEU A 46 21.01 17.75 -6.62
N SER A 47 20.93 17.80 -7.96
CA SER A 47 21.73 18.76 -8.75
C SER A 47 21.16 20.18 -8.65
N ASP A 48 19.84 20.29 -8.51
CA ASP A 48 19.12 21.51 -8.16
C ASP A 48 18.48 21.26 -6.77
N PRO A 49 18.76 22.11 -5.77
CA PRO A 49 18.29 21.91 -4.41
C PRO A 49 16.77 21.92 -4.24
N TYR A 50 16.04 22.38 -5.24
CA TYR A 50 14.58 22.44 -5.19
C TYR A 50 13.89 21.43 -6.11
N VAL A 51 14.64 20.62 -6.86
CA VAL A 51 14.07 19.69 -7.82
C VAL A 51 14.51 18.25 -7.53
N TYR A 52 13.55 17.42 -7.15
CA TYR A 52 13.75 16.00 -6.96
C TYR A 52 13.48 15.25 -8.27
N PRO A 53 14.46 14.51 -8.81
CA PRO A 53 14.26 13.72 -10.02
C PRO A 53 13.51 12.43 -9.71
N VAL A 54 12.36 12.25 -10.33
CA VAL A 54 11.56 11.02 -10.25
C VAL A 54 11.87 10.14 -11.46
N ASN A 55 12.15 8.87 -11.21
CA ASN A 55 12.31 7.84 -12.24
C ASN A 55 11.74 6.52 -11.74
N VAL A 56 10.70 6.03 -12.39
CA VAL A 56 9.99 4.79 -12.04
C VAL A 56 10.24 3.66 -13.05
N THR A 57 11.28 3.75 -13.86
CA THR A 57 11.60 2.74 -14.87
C THR A 57 12.00 1.40 -14.24
N ASP A 58 12.82 1.46 -13.18
CA ASP A 58 13.27 0.29 -12.43
C ASP A 58 12.37 0.07 -11.22
N GLN A 59 11.66 -1.05 -11.21
CA GLN A 59 10.72 -1.46 -10.16
C GLN A 59 11.29 -2.55 -9.25
N THR A 60 12.59 -2.79 -9.28
CA THR A 60 13.22 -3.86 -8.46
C THR A 60 13.20 -3.54 -6.99
N ASP A 61 13.33 -2.26 -6.63
CA ASP A 61 13.22 -1.75 -5.26
C ASP A 61 12.18 -0.62 -5.23
N LEU A 62 10.97 -0.96 -4.81
CA LEU A 62 9.86 0.00 -4.77
C LEU A 62 10.07 1.09 -3.72
N GLU A 63 10.76 0.81 -2.62
CA GLU A 63 11.07 1.80 -1.58
C GLU A 63 12.06 2.86 -2.09
N ALA A 64 12.97 2.47 -2.95
CA ALA A 64 13.97 3.38 -3.52
C ALA A 64 13.39 4.36 -4.55
N ILE A 65 12.16 4.14 -5.02
CA ILE A 65 11.50 5.00 -6.01
C ILE A 65 10.22 5.66 -5.51
N ASP A 66 9.70 5.25 -4.36
CA ASP A 66 8.47 5.82 -3.80
C ASP A 66 8.75 7.14 -3.08
N LEU A 67 8.39 8.23 -3.73
CA LEU A 67 8.62 9.57 -3.20
C LEU A 67 7.62 9.91 -2.10
N LEU A 68 8.12 10.03 -0.88
CA LEU A 68 7.43 10.62 0.27
C LEU A 68 7.83 12.08 0.45
N TYR A 69 6.88 12.93 0.76
CA TYR A 69 7.11 14.35 0.94
C TYR A 69 6.31 14.93 2.11
N SER A 70 6.93 15.86 2.83
CA SER A 70 6.31 16.60 3.92
C SER A 70 6.69 18.07 3.84
N HIS A 71 5.70 18.95 3.90
CA HIS A 71 5.85 20.41 4.02
C HIS A 71 4.72 20.94 4.93
N ASN A 72 4.46 20.23 6.00
CA ASN A 72 3.39 20.58 6.95
C ASN A 72 3.83 21.57 8.05
N LEU A 73 5.11 21.89 8.09
CA LEU A 73 5.70 22.72 9.14
C LEU A 73 6.25 24.00 8.54
N THR A 74 5.49 25.08 8.66
CA THR A 74 5.86 26.43 8.22
C THR A 74 5.81 27.38 9.40
N GLY A 75 6.68 28.40 9.38
CA GLY A 75 6.74 29.41 10.41
C GLY A 75 7.15 28.87 11.80
N ILE A 76 7.98 27.85 11.86
CA ILE A 76 8.42 27.20 13.10
C ILE A 76 9.57 27.96 13.73
N SER A 77 9.56 28.08 15.07
CA SER A 77 10.61 28.77 15.83
C SER A 77 11.11 27.92 16.99
N SER A 78 12.16 28.36 17.68
CA SER A 78 12.69 27.71 18.86
C SER A 78 11.69 27.61 20.04
N ARG A 79 10.58 28.35 19.96
CA ARG A 79 9.48 28.29 20.93
C ARG A 79 8.38 27.30 20.54
N SER A 80 8.46 26.69 19.38
CA SER A 80 7.50 25.69 18.91
C SER A 80 7.70 24.38 19.67
N ASN A 81 6.61 23.62 19.80
CA ASN A 81 6.68 22.26 20.36
C ASN A 81 7.46 21.32 19.41
N ALA A 82 7.52 20.05 19.76
CA ALA A 82 8.18 19.04 18.95
C ALA A 82 7.78 19.12 17.46
N VAL A 83 8.77 18.97 16.57
CA VAL A 83 8.59 19.02 15.13
C VAL A 83 8.07 17.66 14.64
N ASN A 84 6.82 17.62 14.21
CA ASN A 84 6.17 16.40 13.70
C ASN A 84 6.02 16.49 12.18
N LEU A 85 6.80 15.72 11.43
CA LEU A 85 6.72 15.66 9.98
C LEU A 85 5.61 14.68 9.55
N ALA A 86 4.67 15.17 8.73
CA ALA A 86 3.62 14.36 8.13
C ALA A 86 3.96 14.08 6.66
N PHE A 87 4.37 12.85 6.37
CA PHE A 87 4.72 12.43 5.01
C PHE A 87 3.51 11.95 4.24
N THR A 88 3.48 12.28 2.96
CA THR A 88 2.49 11.77 2.00
C THR A 88 3.19 11.22 0.77
N HIS A 89 2.66 10.12 0.22
CA HIS A 89 3.13 9.57 -1.05
C HIS A 89 2.81 10.54 -2.19
N GLN A 90 3.78 10.76 -3.05
CA GLN A 90 3.67 11.69 -4.17
C GLN A 90 3.40 10.97 -5.50
N LEU A 91 3.57 9.67 -5.51
CA LEU A 91 3.35 8.80 -6.66
C LEU A 91 2.08 7.95 -6.47
N SER A 92 1.66 7.26 -7.52
CA SER A 92 0.55 6.30 -7.48
C SER A 92 1.11 4.89 -7.37
N ARG A 93 0.32 3.96 -6.84
CA ARG A 93 0.67 2.54 -6.77
C ARG A 93 -0.36 1.70 -7.50
N LEU A 94 0.10 0.74 -8.30
CA LEU A 94 -0.73 -0.28 -8.90
C LEU A 94 -0.40 -1.64 -8.30
N ILE A 95 -1.42 -2.37 -7.85
CA ILE A 95 -1.32 -3.73 -7.34
C ILE A 95 -2.15 -4.64 -8.23
N LEU A 96 -1.58 -5.74 -8.67
CA LEU A 96 -2.27 -6.83 -9.32
C LEU A 96 -2.22 -8.06 -8.42
N ASN A 97 -3.38 -8.50 -7.92
CA ASN A 97 -3.52 -9.76 -7.19
C ASN A 97 -3.71 -10.86 -8.22
N VAL A 98 -2.68 -11.65 -8.43
CA VAL A 98 -2.68 -12.67 -9.49
C VAL A 98 -3.10 -14.01 -8.94
N LYS A 99 -4.07 -14.65 -9.60
CA LYS A 99 -4.53 -16.00 -9.28
C LYS A 99 -4.54 -16.86 -10.53
N GLY A 100 -3.79 -17.98 -10.50
CA GLY A 100 -3.93 -19.06 -11.46
C GLY A 100 -5.16 -19.90 -11.08
N THR A 101 -6.18 -19.92 -11.92
CA THR A 101 -7.33 -20.81 -11.79
C THR A 101 -7.02 -22.17 -12.45
N ASP A 102 -7.79 -23.20 -12.15
CA ASP A 102 -7.58 -24.57 -12.67
C ASP A 102 -6.18 -25.12 -12.43
N ASN A 103 -5.59 -24.82 -11.25
CA ASN A 103 -4.22 -25.20 -10.89
C ASN A 103 -3.13 -24.63 -11.83
N SER A 104 -3.43 -23.56 -12.57
CA SER A 104 -2.44 -22.87 -13.42
C SER A 104 -1.31 -22.31 -12.55
N LYS A 105 -0.09 -22.79 -12.80
CA LYS A 105 1.11 -22.32 -12.10
C LYS A 105 1.57 -21.00 -12.66
N LEU A 106 2.00 -20.10 -11.79
CA LEU A 106 2.45 -18.75 -12.13
C LEU A 106 3.98 -18.62 -12.26
N THR A 107 4.71 -19.72 -12.27
CA THR A 107 6.16 -19.72 -12.40
C THR A 107 6.59 -18.99 -13.66
N GLY A 108 7.51 -18.03 -13.51
CA GLY A 108 8.02 -17.24 -14.64
C GLY A 108 7.04 -16.17 -15.16
N LEU A 109 5.97 -15.89 -14.42
CA LEU A 109 5.07 -14.77 -14.73
C LEU A 109 5.85 -13.46 -14.80
N LYS A 110 5.66 -12.71 -15.87
CA LYS A 110 6.15 -11.34 -16.04
C LYS A 110 5.00 -10.45 -16.45
N LEU A 111 4.87 -9.32 -15.76
CA LEU A 111 3.85 -8.32 -16.02
C LEU A 111 4.53 -7.00 -16.39
N LYS A 112 4.07 -6.40 -17.48
CA LYS A 112 4.66 -5.17 -18.03
C LYS A 112 3.55 -4.17 -18.32
N LEU A 113 3.80 -2.90 -18.01
CA LEU A 113 2.93 -1.79 -18.34
C LEU A 113 3.55 -0.91 -19.41
N SER A 114 2.75 -0.43 -20.34
CA SER A 114 3.12 0.56 -21.34
C SER A 114 2.03 1.61 -21.50
N GLY A 115 2.41 2.77 -22.05
CA GLY A 115 1.51 3.92 -22.21
C GLY A 115 1.52 4.89 -21.05
N LEU A 116 2.49 4.79 -20.12
CA LEU A 116 2.66 5.64 -18.96
C LEU A 116 3.96 6.44 -19.00
N LYS A 117 4.01 7.56 -18.33
CA LYS A 117 5.24 8.33 -18.13
C LYS A 117 6.12 7.63 -17.09
N THR A 118 7.43 7.63 -17.36
CA THR A 118 8.39 6.93 -16.49
C THR A 118 9.36 7.86 -15.77
N LYS A 119 9.40 9.14 -16.13
CA LYS A 119 10.21 10.16 -15.48
C LYS A 119 9.41 11.42 -15.22
N ALA A 120 9.77 12.14 -14.15
CA ALA A 120 9.19 13.42 -13.80
C ALA A 120 10.18 14.26 -12.99
N SER A 121 9.91 15.55 -12.88
CA SER A 121 10.54 16.46 -11.92
C SER A 121 9.53 16.79 -10.82
N PHE A 122 9.97 16.75 -9.56
CA PHE A 122 9.15 17.15 -8.43
C PHE A 122 9.77 18.39 -7.77
N THR A 123 9.05 19.51 -7.79
CA THR A 123 9.50 20.77 -7.18
C THR A 123 9.20 20.72 -5.68
N LEU A 124 10.25 20.76 -4.85
CA LEU A 124 10.13 20.67 -3.38
C LEU A 124 9.45 21.88 -2.76
N ALA A 125 9.54 23.07 -3.39
CA ALA A 125 8.99 24.30 -2.82
C ALA A 125 7.46 24.33 -2.79
N ASP A 126 6.80 23.75 -3.78
CA ASP A 126 5.34 23.81 -3.97
C ASP A 126 4.70 22.44 -4.19
N ALA A 127 5.47 21.37 -4.08
CA ALA A 127 5.04 20.01 -4.33
C ALA A 127 4.49 19.76 -5.75
N THR A 128 4.96 20.52 -6.75
CA THR A 128 4.53 20.33 -8.14
C THR A 128 5.27 19.16 -8.77
N LEU A 129 4.51 18.18 -9.31
CA LEU A 129 5.04 17.06 -10.08
C LEU A 129 4.81 17.32 -11.57
N THR A 130 5.88 17.34 -12.34
CA THR A 130 5.86 17.60 -13.79
C THR A 130 6.38 16.38 -14.54
N PRO A 131 5.50 15.54 -15.13
CA PRO A 131 5.90 14.39 -15.94
C PRO A 131 6.68 14.79 -17.19
N ASP A 132 7.74 14.03 -17.51
CA ASP A 132 8.45 14.13 -18.78
C ASP A 132 7.63 13.49 -19.89
N GLN A 133 7.16 14.31 -20.84
CA GLN A 133 6.27 13.87 -21.90
C GLN A 133 6.93 12.90 -22.90
N THR A 134 8.24 12.82 -22.94
CA THR A 134 9.03 11.99 -23.85
C THR A 134 9.43 10.64 -23.23
N ALA A 135 9.45 10.53 -21.92
CA ALA A 135 9.87 9.33 -21.21
C ALA A 135 8.70 8.35 -21.02
N THR A 136 8.56 7.40 -21.93
CA THR A 136 7.45 6.41 -21.99
C THR A 136 7.96 4.97 -22.10
N ASP A 137 9.01 4.63 -21.36
CA ASP A 137 9.57 3.29 -21.34
C ASP A 137 8.57 2.26 -20.79
N THR A 138 8.76 1.00 -21.16
CA THR A 138 7.98 -0.11 -20.60
C THR A 138 8.39 -0.34 -19.14
N ILE A 139 7.42 -0.33 -18.24
CA ILE A 139 7.60 -0.64 -16.82
C ILE A 139 7.44 -2.14 -16.63
N VAL A 140 8.48 -2.82 -16.14
CA VAL A 140 8.39 -4.22 -15.69
C VAL A 140 7.96 -4.20 -14.24
N MET A 141 6.75 -4.68 -13.96
CA MET A 141 6.23 -4.67 -12.59
C MET A 141 7.07 -5.56 -11.67
N HIS A 142 7.23 -5.14 -10.45
CA HIS A 142 7.79 -5.98 -9.39
C HIS A 142 6.80 -7.13 -9.14
N THR A 143 7.19 -8.34 -9.57
CA THR A 143 6.30 -9.52 -9.53
C THR A 143 6.85 -10.55 -8.58
N SER A 144 5.99 -11.03 -7.71
CA SER A 144 6.30 -12.06 -6.75
C SER A 144 5.37 -13.24 -6.91
N VAL A 145 5.97 -14.38 -7.15
CA VAL A 145 5.33 -15.70 -7.14
C VAL A 145 6.10 -16.55 -6.16
N ALA A 146 5.48 -16.87 -5.05
CA ALA A 146 6.16 -17.42 -3.86
C ALA A 146 6.84 -18.78 -4.03
N ALA A 147 6.50 -19.58 -5.04
CA ALA A 147 7.16 -20.87 -5.32
C ALA A 147 6.91 -21.32 -6.76
N VAL A 148 7.73 -22.26 -7.23
CA VAL A 148 7.59 -22.90 -8.56
C VAL A 148 6.21 -23.56 -8.79
N THR A 149 5.47 -23.83 -7.71
CA THR A 149 4.12 -24.44 -7.75
C THR A 149 3.01 -23.45 -7.39
N SER A 150 3.32 -22.16 -7.14
CA SER A 150 2.30 -21.20 -6.69
C SER A 150 1.27 -20.93 -7.77
N THR A 151 0.01 -20.92 -7.33
CA THR A 151 -1.16 -20.49 -8.11
C THR A 151 -1.60 -19.07 -7.75
N THR A 152 -0.88 -18.39 -6.86
CA THR A 152 -1.14 -17.01 -6.46
C THR A 152 0.14 -16.20 -6.49
N GLY A 153 0.03 -14.92 -6.74
CA GLY A 153 1.14 -13.98 -6.74
C GLY A 153 0.66 -12.55 -6.65
N ILE A 154 1.58 -11.63 -6.42
CA ILE A 154 1.32 -10.20 -6.42
C ILE A 154 2.27 -9.54 -7.39
N ALA A 155 1.78 -8.58 -8.15
CA ALA A 155 2.62 -7.66 -8.89
C ALA A 155 2.31 -6.23 -8.49
N GLN A 156 3.36 -5.42 -8.38
CA GLN A 156 3.25 -4.04 -7.91
C GLN A 156 4.04 -3.12 -8.81
N ALA A 157 3.59 -1.90 -8.95
CA ALA A 157 4.33 -0.85 -9.62
C ALA A 157 4.05 0.51 -8.97
N ILE A 158 5.12 1.31 -8.85
CA ILE A 158 5.05 2.73 -8.53
C ILE A 158 4.96 3.49 -9.85
N LEU A 159 3.96 4.37 -9.97
CA LEU A 159 3.61 5.04 -11.21
C LEU A 159 3.56 6.55 -11.01
N ILE A 160 3.91 7.28 -12.05
CA ILE A 160 3.79 8.74 -12.04
C ILE A 160 2.32 9.12 -12.19
N PRO A 161 1.77 9.97 -11.31
CA PRO A 161 0.42 10.50 -11.46
C PRO A 161 0.23 11.27 -12.77
N GLU A 162 -0.86 10.98 -13.46
CA GLU A 162 -1.26 11.64 -14.71
C GLU A 162 -2.78 11.89 -14.68
N SER A 163 -3.20 13.13 -14.96
CA SER A 163 -4.61 13.52 -14.97
C SER A 163 -5.39 13.01 -16.19
N SER A 164 -4.68 12.64 -17.24
CA SER A 164 -5.28 12.10 -18.47
C SER A 164 -4.34 11.09 -19.11
N ILE A 165 -4.79 9.86 -19.19
CA ILE A 165 -4.07 8.74 -19.81
C ILE A 165 -4.94 8.21 -20.94
N SER A 166 -4.39 8.16 -22.13
CA SER A 166 -5.12 7.69 -23.30
C SER A 166 -5.34 6.18 -23.28
N LYS A 167 -4.32 5.43 -22.82
CA LYS A 167 -4.36 3.97 -22.77
C LYS A 167 -3.23 3.42 -21.92
N ILE A 168 -3.54 2.47 -21.04
CA ILE A 168 -2.55 1.65 -20.35
C ILE A 168 -2.70 0.21 -20.88
N THR A 169 -1.63 -0.34 -21.41
CA THR A 169 -1.61 -1.74 -21.84
C THR A 169 -0.81 -2.57 -20.84
N LEU A 170 -1.47 -3.55 -20.23
CA LEU A 170 -0.85 -4.61 -19.44
C LEU A 170 -0.47 -5.77 -20.35
N THR A 171 0.80 -6.11 -20.37
CA THR A 171 1.30 -7.32 -21.03
C THR A 171 1.53 -8.39 -19.97
N VAL A 172 0.83 -9.51 -20.10
CA VAL A 172 0.99 -10.73 -19.29
C VAL A 172 1.84 -11.71 -20.08
N GLU A 173 3.00 -12.09 -19.55
CA GLU A 173 3.88 -13.09 -20.15
C GLU A 173 4.00 -14.27 -19.19
N LEU A 174 3.54 -15.45 -19.61
CA LEU A 174 3.61 -16.70 -18.83
C LEU A 174 3.93 -17.87 -19.76
N ASN A 175 4.92 -18.67 -19.42
CA ASN A 175 5.35 -19.85 -20.20
C ASN A 175 5.62 -19.55 -21.70
N GLY A 176 6.22 -18.37 -21.97
CA GLY A 176 6.51 -17.92 -23.35
C GLY A 176 5.31 -17.35 -24.11
N THR A 177 4.11 -17.47 -23.60
CA THR A 177 2.91 -16.86 -24.17
C THR A 177 2.75 -15.43 -23.68
N LYS A 178 2.46 -14.50 -24.60
CA LYS A 178 2.23 -13.09 -24.30
C LYS A 178 0.80 -12.72 -24.67
N LYS A 179 0.10 -12.06 -23.75
CA LYS A 179 -1.22 -11.48 -23.97
C LYS A 179 -1.23 -10.02 -23.53
N HIS A 180 -2.05 -9.21 -24.19
CA HIS A 180 -2.17 -7.78 -23.96
C HIS A 180 -3.59 -7.46 -23.54
N TYR A 181 -3.72 -6.63 -22.51
CA TYR A 181 -4.98 -6.19 -21.94
C TYR A 181 -4.95 -4.69 -21.71
N ASP A 182 -6.03 -4.01 -22.03
CA ASP A 182 -6.16 -2.60 -21.74
C ASP A 182 -6.76 -2.43 -20.34
N LEU A 183 -6.06 -1.69 -19.49
CA LEU A 183 -6.59 -1.30 -18.19
C LEU A 183 -7.53 -0.11 -18.34
N SER A 184 -8.65 -0.13 -17.65
CA SER A 184 -9.68 0.92 -17.70
C SER A 184 -9.32 2.18 -16.91
N LEU A 185 -8.04 2.39 -16.58
CA LEU A 185 -7.55 3.59 -15.90
C LEU A 185 -7.34 4.72 -16.90
N THR A 186 -8.01 5.84 -16.69
CA THR A 186 -7.88 7.06 -17.51
C THR A 186 -7.10 8.16 -16.81
N SER A 187 -6.80 7.98 -15.52
CA SER A 187 -5.98 8.87 -14.71
C SER A 187 -5.31 8.11 -13.56
N LEU A 188 -4.21 8.63 -13.07
CA LEU A 188 -3.54 8.19 -11.86
C LEU A 188 -3.43 9.39 -10.90
N GLU A 189 -4.00 9.27 -9.73
CA GLU A 189 -3.99 10.31 -8.71
C GLU A 189 -2.81 10.12 -7.76
N ARG A 190 -2.23 11.23 -7.29
CA ARG A 190 -1.17 11.24 -6.29
C ARG A 190 -1.61 10.58 -4.99
N GLY A 191 -0.74 9.75 -4.42
CA GLY A 191 -0.99 9.05 -3.17
C GLY A 191 -2.14 8.05 -3.23
N THR A 192 -2.49 7.57 -4.42
CA THR A 192 -3.60 6.64 -4.63
C THR A 192 -3.10 5.26 -4.99
N GLU A 193 -3.66 4.25 -4.37
CA GLU A 193 -3.47 2.85 -4.70
C GLU A 193 -4.61 2.35 -5.59
N TYR A 194 -4.26 1.68 -6.67
CA TYR A 194 -5.18 1.01 -7.59
C TYR A 194 -4.95 -0.48 -7.50
N SER A 195 -6.00 -1.27 -7.29
CA SER A 195 -5.91 -2.72 -7.17
C SER A 195 -6.78 -3.43 -8.20
N TYR A 196 -6.27 -4.53 -8.75
CA TYR A 196 -6.98 -5.39 -9.68
C TYR A 196 -6.76 -6.85 -9.33
N ASN A 197 -7.78 -7.67 -9.54
CA ASN A 197 -7.63 -9.12 -9.58
C ASN A 197 -7.30 -9.56 -11.01
N LEU A 198 -6.22 -10.29 -11.17
CA LEU A 198 -5.78 -10.87 -12.43
C LEU A 198 -5.93 -12.40 -12.33
N ASN A 199 -6.95 -12.94 -12.96
CA ASN A 199 -7.16 -14.39 -13.01
C ASN A 199 -6.59 -14.96 -14.31
N ILE A 200 -5.77 -16.01 -14.20
CA ILE A 200 -5.12 -16.69 -15.32
C ILE A 200 -5.66 -18.14 -15.36
N THR A 201 -6.37 -18.50 -16.43
CA THR A 201 -6.97 -19.82 -16.62
C THR A 201 -6.48 -20.44 -17.91
N GLY A 202 -5.69 -21.52 -17.85
CA GLY A 202 -5.30 -22.32 -19.03
C GLY A 202 -4.78 -21.53 -20.24
N GLY A 203 -4.27 -20.30 -20.01
CA GLY A 203 -3.84 -19.37 -21.06
C GLY A 203 -4.80 -18.20 -21.31
N ASP A 204 -6.00 -18.20 -20.74
CA ASP A 204 -6.86 -17.02 -20.72
C ASP A 204 -6.67 -16.20 -19.45
N THR A 205 -6.88 -14.90 -19.56
CA THR A 205 -6.69 -13.95 -18.47
C THR A 205 -7.91 -13.06 -18.38
N SER A 206 -8.47 -12.92 -17.19
CA SER A 206 -9.49 -11.91 -16.90
C SER A 206 -8.93 -10.91 -15.90
N ILE A 207 -9.29 -9.65 -16.06
CA ILE A 207 -8.89 -8.55 -15.19
C ILE A 207 -10.14 -7.97 -14.59
N ASP A 208 -10.19 -7.92 -13.25
CA ASP A 208 -11.31 -7.40 -12.50
C ASP A 208 -10.81 -6.21 -11.66
N PRO A 209 -11.32 -4.98 -11.91
CA PRO A 209 -10.94 -3.82 -11.15
C PRO A 209 -11.46 -3.89 -9.71
N GLN A 210 -10.60 -3.56 -8.77
CA GLN A 210 -10.95 -3.35 -7.37
C GLN A 210 -11.01 -1.86 -7.03
N ALA A 211 -11.44 -1.54 -5.82
CA ALA A 211 -11.53 -0.17 -5.36
C ALA A 211 -10.19 0.55 -5.39
N SER A 212 -10.20 1.82 -5.70
CA SER A 212 -9.04 2.70 -5.58
C SER A 212 -9.08 3.47 -4.26
N TYR A 213 -7.92 3.71 -3.65
CA TYR A 213 -7.80 4.41 -2.37
C TYR A 213 -7.02 5.70 -2.52
N LYS A 214 -7.56 6.79 -1.97
CA LYS A 214 -6.95 8.13 -2.08
C LYS A 214 -5.76 8.37 -1.16
N ARG A 215 -5.44 7.49 -0.25
CA ARG A 215 -4.26 7.63 0.61
C ARG A 215 -3.64 6.26 0.82
N TRP A 216 -2.48 6.14 0.29
CA TRP A 216 -1.68 4.93 0.33
C TRP A 216 -0.97 4.67 1.69
N THR A 217 -1.50 5.13 2.77
CA THR A 217 -0.93 4.87 4.10
C THR A 217 -1.44 3.58 4.73
N GLU A 218 -2.38 2.91 4.07
CA GLU A 218 -3.08 1.81 4.69
C GLU A 218 -2.49 0.41 4.43
N THR A 219 -1.61 0.26 3.44
CA THR A 219 -0.91 -1.01 3.23
C THR A 219 0.58 -0.84 3.43
N PRO A 220 1.20 -1.58 4.38
CA PRO A 220 2.64 -1.66 4.47
C PRO A 220 3.26 -2.16 3.16
N LEU A 221 4.45 -1.67 2.82
CA LEU A 221 5.22 -2.22 1.71
C LEU A 221 5.51 -3.70 1.97
N ILE A 222 5.21 -4.52 0.96
CA ILE A 222 5.58 -5.92 0.98
C ILE A 222 6.95 -6.01 0.35
N THR A 223 7.95 -6.33 1.17
CA THR A 223 9.33 -6.46 0.71
C THR A 223 9.53 -7.74 -0.11
N GLU A 224 10.59 -7.79 -0.92
CA GLU A 224 10.93 -8.98 -1.69
C GLU A 224 11.14 -10.21 -0.81
N SER A 225 11.70 -10.05 0.39
CA SER A 225 11.87 -11.15 1.35
C SER A 225 10.53 -11.68 1.86
N MET A 226 9.54 -10.81 2.12
CA MET A 226 8.18 -11.23 2.52
C MET A 226 7.45 -11.96 1.39
N ILE A 227 7.69 -11.53 0.18
CA ILE A 227 7.10 -12.06 -1.05
C ILE A 227 7.62 -13.47 -1.34
N ASN A 228 8.92 -13.68 -1.18
CA ASN A 228 9.59 -14.96 -1.44
C ASN A 228 9.49 -15.94 -0.26
N ASP A 229 8.90 -15.51 0.86
CA ASP A 229 8.68 -16.36 2.01
C ASP A 229 7.50 -17.32 1.74
N PRO A 230 7.75 -18.65 1.64
CA PRO A 230 6.71 -19.63 1.37
C PRO A 230 5.66 -19.72 2.49
N ASP A 231 5.94 -19.17 3.67
CA ASP A 231 5.01 -19.12 4.79
C ASP A 231 3.98 -18.00 4.65
N LEU A 232 4.28 -16.93 3.91
CA LEU A 232 3.45 -15.74 3.87
C LEU A 232 2.41 -15.79 2.74
N LEU A 233 1.23 -15.28 3.04
CA LEU A 233 0.13 -15.05 2.10
C LEU A 233 -0.30 -13.59 2.19
N TYR A 234 -0.36 -12.90 1.06
CA TYR A 234 -1.08 -11.64 0.96
C TYR A 234 -2.53 -11.93 0.60
N VAL A 235 -3.47 -11.46 1.42
CA VAL A 235 -4.89 -11.76 1.28
C VAL A 235 -5.67 -10.46 1.22
N ASN A 236 -6.57 -10.35 0.24
CA ASN A 236 -7.51 -9.25 0.11
C ASN A 236 -8.94 -9.74 0.33
N HIS A 237 -9.75 -8.89 0.95
CA HIS A 237 -11.18 -9.04 1.09
C HIS A 237 -11.90 -7.83 0.52
N ASP A 238 -12.91 -8.07 -0.31
CA ASP A 238 -13.78 -7.05 -0.86
C ASP A 238 -14.97 -6.81 0.06
N MET A 239 -15.61 -5.65 -0.08
CA MET A 239 -16.87 -5.38 0.63
C MET A 239 -17.99 -6.29 0.08
N PRO A 240 -18.65 -7.09 0.93
CA PRO A 240 -19.64 -8.07 0.47
C PRO A 240 -20.83 -7.49 -0.30
N ASN A 241 -21.19 -6.24 -0.04
CA ASN A 241 -22.35 -5.58 -0.61
C ASN A 241 -22.02 -4.49 -1.62
N SER A 242 -20.90 -4.64 -2.33
CA SER A 242 -20.47 -3.70 -3.38
C SER A 242 -20.49 -2.23 -2.91
N MET A 243 -20.12 -1.99 -1.65
CA MET A 243 -20.01 -0.63 -1.12
C MET A 243 -19.02 0.15 -1.96
N VAL A 244 -19.39 1.36 -2.33
CA VAL A 244 -18.54 2.24 -3.12
C VAL A 244 -17.90 3.32 -2.25
N ASP A 245 -16.68 3.67 -2.57
CA ASP A 245 -16.01 4.85 -2.00
C ASP A 245 -16.80 6.10 -2.40
N PRO A 246 -17.28 6.90 -1.42
CA PRO A 246 -18.12 8.06 -1.70
C PRO A 246 -17.40 9.16 -2.48
N VAL A 247 -16.08 9.10 -2.59
CA VAL A 247 -15.28 10.09 -3.31
C VAL A 247 -15.01 9.65 -4.74
N SER A 248 -14.62 8.40 -4.95
CA SER A 248 -14.30 7.87 -6.30
C SER A 248 -15.47 7.19 -6.99
N GLY A 249 -16.51 6.80 -6.25
CA GLY A 249 -17.64 6.02 -6.78
C GLY A 249 -17.30 4.58 -7.15
N LYS A 250 -16.10 4.08 -6.76
CA LYS A 250 -15.63 2.72 -7.06
C LYS A 250 -15.87 1.78 -5.89
N GLU A 251 -15.95 0.48 -6.18
CA GLU A 251 -16.04 -0.54 -5.15
C GLU A 251 -14.88 -0.45 -4.17
N MET A 252 -15.19 -0.62 -2.89
CA MET A 252 -14.23 -0.50 -1.80
C MET A 252 -13.65 -1.87 -1.43
N ARG A 253 -12.35 -1.88 -1.21
CA ARG A 253 -11.70 -2.97 -0.49
C ARG A 253 -12.16 -2.98 0.97
N ASN A 254 -12.48 -4.15 1.48
CA ASN A 254 -12.80 -4.32 2.89
C ASN A 254 -11.53 -4.24 3.74
N TYR A 255 -10.58 -5.15 3.50
CA TYR A 255 -9.26 -5.13 4.13
C TYR A 255 -8.25 -6.01 3.39
N SER A 256 -6.98 -5.78 3.65
CA SER A 256 -5.87 -6.62 3.21
C SER A 256 -5.04 -7.05 4.39
N MET A 257 -4.39 -8.20 4.28
CA MET A 257 -3.50 -8.69 5.33
C MET A 257 -2.30 -9.44 4.75
N LEU A 258 -1.20 -9.42 5.49
CA LEU A 258 -0.08 -10.33 5.30
C LEU A 258 -0.18 -11.43 6.35
N TYR A 259 -0.50 -12.63 5.92
CA TYR A 259 -0.85 -13.76 6.77
C TYR A 259 0.27 -14.81 6.80
N SER A 260 0.66 -15.27 8.01
CA SER A 260 1.59 -16.37 8.20
C SER A 260 0.83 -17.70 8.31
N LYS A 261 1.15 -18.64 7.42
CA LYS A 261 0.56 -19.98 7.40
C LYS A 261 0.99 -20.83 8.59
N SER A 262 2.26 -20.71 9.01
CA SER A 262 2.81 -21.47 10.14
C SER A 262 2.31 -20.93 11.47
N ASN A 263 2.30 -19.60 11.66
CA ASN A 263 1.82 -18.96 12.88
C ASN A 263 0.30 -18.87 12.94
N LYS A 264 -0.38 -19.01 11.80
CA LYS A 264 -1.85 -18.92 11.67
C LYS A 264 -2.43 -17.59 12.16
N ILE A 265 -1.70 -16.52 11.94
CA ILE A 265 -2.10 -15.13 12.25
C ILE A 265 -1.66 -14.19 11.13
N ALA A 266 -2.29 -13.04 11.03
CA ALA A 266 -1.82 -11.95 10.17
C ALA A 266 -0.75 -11.12 10.91
N TYR A 267 0.35 -10.80 10.23
CA TYR A 267 1.39 -9.90 10.74
C TYR A 267 0.93 -8.45 10.75
N TRP A 268 0.10 -8.11 9.77
CA TRP A 268 -0.61 -6.84 9.73
C TRP A 268 -1.93 -7.00 8.98
N VAL A 269 -2.87 -6.14 9.32
CA VAL A 269 -4.13 -5.96 8.61
C VAL A 269 -4.31 -4.47 8.35
N ALA A 270 -4.58 -4.13 7.10
CA ALA A 270 -4.81 -2.77 6.65
C ALA A 270 -6.19 -2.63 6.03
N TYR A 271 -6.92 -1.60 6.45
CA TYR A 271 -8.29 -1.39 6.01
C TYR A 271 -8.67 0.09 5.96
N PRO A 272 -9.51 0.50 5.00
CA PRO A 272 -10.06 1.84 4.97
C PRO A 272 -11.09 2.02 6.09
N LEU A 273 -11.03 3.15 6.77
CA LEU A 273 -12.02 3.54 7.77
C LEU A 273 -12.81 4.75 7.28
N PHE A 274 -14.09 4.54 7.01
CA PHE A 274 -15.02 5.57 6.54
C PHE A 274 -16.28 5.57 7.38
N PRO A 275 -16.96 6.70 7.54
CA PRO A 275 -18.26 6.74 8.20
C PRO A 275 -19.28 5.78 7.60
N ALA A 276 -19.25 5.57 6.27
CA ALA A 276 -20.15 4.65 5.59
C ALA A 276 -19.92 3.17 5.97
N CYS A 277 -18.77 2.80 6.53
CA CYS A 277 -18.50 1.46 7.03
C CYS A 277 -19.13 1.19 8.40
N THR A 278 -19.60 2.24 9.09
CA THR A 278 -20.24 2.16 10.40
C THR A 278 -21.74 2.40 10.25
N GLY A 279 -22.54 1.73 11.09
CA GLY A 279 -23.99 1.82 11.05
C GLY A 279 -24.62 1.17 12.29
N SER A 280 -25.87 0.77 12.17
CA SER A 280 -26.64 0.19 13.25
C SER A 280 -26.65 -1.34 13.28
N SER A 281 -25.98 -2.02 12.36
CA SER A 281 -25.84 -3.46 12.39
C SER A 281 -25.02 -3.87 13.60
N GLY A 282 -25.57 -4.68 14.46
CA GLY A 282 -24.84 -5.19 15.64
C GLY A 282 -23.71 -6.13 15.24
N ARG A 283 -22.90 -6.48 16.24
CA ARG A 283 -21.87 -7.52 16.13
C ARG A 283 -22.55 -8.87 15.84
N THR A 284 -22.05 -9.58 14.81
CA THR A 284 -22.65 -10.82 14.36
C THR A 284 -22.13 -12.07 15.06
N ASP A 285 -20.91 -12.02 15.64
CA ASP A 285 -20.19 -13.17 16.21
C ASP A 285 -20.18 -14.43 15.31
N ALA A 286 -20.24 -14.22 14.00
CA ALA A 286 -20.34 -15.27 12.99
C ALA A 286 -18.96 -15.87 12.64
N TRP A 287 -18.35 -16.52 13.62
CA TRP A 287 -17.03 -17.11 13.55
C TRP A 287 -16.91 -18.19 12.47
N ALA A 288 -15.99 -18.02 11.55
CA ALA A 288 -15.80 -18.94 10.43
C ALA A 288 -14.34 -18.93 9.94
N TYR A 289 -13.99 -19.97 9.18
CA TYR A 289 -12.79 -19.95 8.36
C TYR A 289 -12.87 -18.87 7.30
N ASP A 290 -11.74 -18.23 7.04
CA ASP A 290 -11.56 -17.26 5.96
C ASP A 290 -11.61 -17.99 4.61
N PRO A 291 -12.54 -17.67 3.70
CA PRO A 291 -12.66 -18.38 2.43
C PRO A 291 -11.47 -18.19 1.49
N ASN A 292 -10.64 -17.15 1.73
CA ASN A 292 -9.47 -16.83 0.90
C ASN A 292 -8.18 -17.54 1.38
N ILE A 293 -8.24 -18.29 2.48
CA ILE A 293 -7.11 -19.03 3.06
C ILE A 293 -7.53 -20.49 3.25
N ALA A 294 -6.70 -21.42 2.80
CA ALA A 294 -6.99 -22.84 3.03
C ALA A 294 -7.12 -23.13 4.54
N GLU A 295 -8.13 -23.92 4.94
CA GLU A 295 -8.45 -24.20 6.34
C GLU A 295 -7.26 -24.80 7.12
N THR A 296 -6.42 -25.58 6.45
CA THR A 296 -5.20 -26.16 7.06
C THR A 296 -4.22 -25.12 7.59
N TYR A 297 -4.25 -23.92 7.03
CA TYR A 297 -3.42 -22.81 7.44
C TYR A 297 -4.09 -21.87 8.45
N GLN A 298 -5.30 -22.19 8.90
CA GLN A 298 -6.03 -21.39 9.87
C GLN A 298 -6.15 -22.10 11.22
N ALA A 299 -6.14 -21.32 12.29
CA ALA A 299 -6.46 -21.84 13.61
C ALA A 299 -8.00 -21.96 13.74
N ASN A 300 -8.50 -23.10 14.19
CA ASN A 300 -9.90 -23.19 14.57
C ASN A 300 -10.11 -22.54 15.95
N LEU A 301 -10.71 -21.37 15.94
CA LEU A 301 -10.93 -20.57 17.15
C LEU A 301 -12.42 -20.55 17.58
N SER A 302 -13.21 -21.55 17.20
CA SER A 302 -14.62 -21.63 17.59
C SER A 302 -14.81 -21.64 19.10
N SER A 303 -13.90 -22.26 19.85
CA SER A 303 -13.88 -22.30 21.33
C SER A 303 -12.94 -21.25 21.98
N GLY A 304 -12.41 -20.31 21.22
CA GLY A 304 -11.39 -19.34 21.68
C GLY A 304 -10.00 -19.96 21.78
N PHE A 305 -9.15 -19.39 22.67
CA PHE A 305 -7.76 -19.84 22.87
C PHE A 305 -7.62 -20.83 24.05
N GLY A 306 -8.65 -21.62 24.34
CA GLY A 306 -8.56 -22.71 25.31
C GLY A 306 -8.51 -22.30 26.80
N GLY A 307 -9.06 -21.16 27.17
CA GLY A 307 -9.16 -20.75 28.56
C GLY A 307 -7.86 -20.26 29.20
N ASN A 308 -6.83 -19.99 28.42
CA ASN A 308 -5.51 -19.58 28.89
C ASN A 308 -5.40 -18.07 29.20
N GLY A 309 -6.50 -17.40 29.51
CA GLY A 309 -6.50 -15.96 29.80
C GLY A 309 -6.40 -15.06 28.57
N TYR A 310 -6.61 -15.62 27.38
CA TYR A 310 -6.60 -14.88 26.13
C TYR A 310 -7.99 -14.85 25.50
N ASP A 311 -8.37 -13.69 25.00
CA ASP A 311 -9.55 -13.47 24.18
C ASP A 311 -9.21 -13.53 22.69
N ARG A 312 -10.24 -13.65 21.85
CA ARG A 312 -10.15 -13.54 20.42
C ARG A 312 -10.03 -12.08 20.01
N GLY A 313 -8.81 -11.54 20.01
CA GLY A 313 -8.57 -10.16 19.60
C GLY A 313 -8.81 -9.95 18.10
N HIS A 314 -9.66 -9.01 17.75
CA HIS A 314 -9.84 -8.59 16.37
C HIS A 314 -8.68 -7.69 15.93
N GLN A 315 -8.13 -7.92 14.73
CA GLN A 315 -7.22 -6.96 14.12
C GLN A 315 -8.00 -5.85 13.41
N ILE A 316 -9.10 -6.17 12.72
CA ILE A 316 -10.12 -5.18 12.35
C ILE A 316 -11.23 -5.26 13.38
N PRO A 317 -11.52 -4.21 14.15
CA PRO A 317 -12.60 -4.20 15.10
C PRO A 317 -13.97 -4.45 14.44
N SER A 318 -14.81 -5.25 15.06
CA SER A 318 -16.18 -5.47 14.58
C SER A 318 -16.98 -4.15 14.48
N ALA A 319 -16.69 -3.19 15.37
CA ALA A 319 -17.34 -1.87 15.39
C ALA A 319 -17.07 -1.04 14.12
N ASP A 320 -15.93 -1.28 13.43
CA ASP A 320 -15.55 -0.55 12.21
C ASP A 320 -16.25 -1.07 10.96
N ARG A 321 -17.06 -2.11 11.09
CA ARG A 321 -17.79 -2.78 10.00
C ARG A 321 -19.24 -3.07 10.38
N THR A 322 -19.95 -2.06 10.86
CA THR A 322 -21.35 -2.17 11.32
C THR A 322 -22.36 -1.60 10.31
N CYS A 323 -21.96 -1.29 9.09
CA CYS A 323 -22.86 -0.81 8.04
C CYS A 323 -23.92 -1.85 7.68
N ASP A 324 -23.57 -3.14 7.69
CA ASP A 324 -24.49 -4.27 7.49
C ASP A 324 -23.93 -5.58 8.08
N ALA A 325 -24.80 -6.57 8.24
CA ALA A 325 -24.44 -7.84 8.85
C ALA A 325 -23.48 -8.68 8.01
N ALA A 326 -23.53 -8.59 6.68
CA ALA A 326 -22.63 -9.34 5.79
C ALA A 326 -21.19 -8.81 5.92
N THR A 327 -21.02 -7.49 5.90
CA THR A 327 -19.72 -6.84 6.11
C THR A 327 -19.20 -7.12 7.52
N ASN A 328 -20.03 -7.08 8.54
CA ASN A 328 -19.62 -7.38 9.92
C ASN A 328 -19.15 -8.84 10.08
N ARG A 329 -19.76 -9.79 9.40
CA ARG A 329 -19.34 -11.21 9.43
C ARG A 329 -17.90 -11.40 8.97
N THR A 330 -17.40 -10.59 8.05
CA THR A 330 -16.03 -10.72 7.55
C THR A 330 -14.98 -10.40 8.62
N THR A 331 -15.32 -9.61 9.63
CA THR A 331 -14.45 -9.36 10.79
C THR A 331 -14.34 -10.57 11.71
N CYS A 332 -15.24 -11.54 11.59
CA CYS A 332 -15.27 -12.75 12.39
C CYS A 332 -14.50 -13.92 11.76
N TYR A 333 -13.78 -13.72 10.67
CA TYR A 333 -12.89 -14.75 10.15
C TYR A 333 -11.75 -15.05 11.11
N TYR A 334 -11.37 -16.35 11.22
CA TYR A 334 -10.27 -16.76 12.09
C TYR A 334 -8.93 -16.13 11.70
N SER A 335 -8.75 -15.77 10.44
CA SER A 335 -7.59 -15.03 9.93
C SER A 335 -7.43 -13.63 10.51
N ASN A 336 -8.54 -12.99 10.92
CA ASN A 336 -8.58 -11.67 11.55
C ASN A 336 -8.41 -11.73 13.08
N ARG A 337 -7.73 -12.74 13.60
CA ARG A 337 -7.63 -13.01 15.05
C ARG A 337 -6.21 -13.13 15.52
N THR A 338 -5.98 -12.54 16.68
CA THR A 338 -4.76 -12.73 17.47
C THR A 338 -5.13 -13.05 18.91
N PRO A 339 -4.28 -13.80 19.64
CA PRO A 339 -4.40 -13.90 21.09
C PRO A 339 -4.27 -12.52 21.72
N GLN A 340 -5.31 -12.09 22.43
CA GLN A 340 -5.31 -10.84 23.19
C GLN A 340 -5.48 -11.16 24.68
N ILE A 341 -4.69 -10.56 25.53
CA ILE A 341 -4.81 -10.76 26.99
C ILE A 341 -6.19 -10.25 27.42
N GLY A 342 -7.02 -11.16 27.98
CA GLY A 342 -8.41 -10.87 28.34
C GLY A 342 -8.58 -9.95 29.55
N ALA A 343 -7.59 -9.84 30.41
CA ALA A 343 -7.62 -8.95 31.57
C ALA A 343 -6.52 -7.88 31.44
N GLY A 344 -6.92 -6.63 31.20
CA GLY A 344 -5.99 -5.48 31.27
C GLY A 344 -5.76 -4.68 30.01
N LEU A 345 -6.42 -5.03 28.89
CA LEU A 345 -6.37 -4.25 27.63
C LEU A 345 -7.74 -3.66 27.24
N ASN A 346 -8.72 -3.72 28.14
CA ASN A 346 -10.04 -3.08 27.94
C ASN A 346 -10.09 -1.75 28.66
#